data_a3037a77338658ca69fe51662cb86806
#
_entry.id   a3037a77338658ca69fe51662cb86806
#
_cell.length_a   1.000
_cell.length_b   1.000
_cell.length_c   1.000
_cell.angle_alpha   90.00
_cell.angle_beta   90.00
_cell.angle_gamma   90.00
#
_symmetry.space_group_name_H-M   'P 1'
#
loop_
_entity.id
_entity.type
_entity.pdbx_description
1 polymer ?
#
loop_
_entity_poly.entity_id
_entity_poly.type
_entity_poly.pdbx_seq_one_letter_code
_entity_poly.pdbx_strand_id
1 'polypeptide(L)'
;MTHPDSPPLPPSLGRRGLLAALGAAGLSASATPALAGPRRLPPTAQAAEGPYYLDLALERRDITEGLEGVPLEVRFTVCDTAGRPLPKLRVDLWHCDMQGRYSGFGEQGDDRAQSFEGKTFLRGSQHTGSDGAVSFDTVYPGWYAGRTTHIHFKVIKGAHAVLTSQFFLPDALSEFLYTQVAPYQRARLRDTLNSADGIALKAGATVLGAVREERQRYVATLALVVDPAALPVSDRPPLPGGAPLPGAGAPRLRTPEGAARMRAMVPPRAEG
;
A
#
# COMPACT_ATOMS: atom_id res chain seq x y z
N MET A 1 -53.62 41.55 34.29
CA MET A 1 -52.65 40.56 34.72
C MET A 1 -51.27 40.94 34.07
N THR A 2 -50.43 41.35 34.96
CA THR A 2 -49.19 42.09 34.76
C THR A 2 -48.06 41.20 34.26
N HIS A 3 -47.38 41.65 33.24
CA HIS A 3 -46.07 41.08 32.79
C HIS A 3 -44.96 41.55 33.72
N PRO A 4 -44.03 40.69 34.14
CA PRO A 4 -42.85 41.13 34.88
C PRO A 4 -41.73 41.54 33.97
N ASP A 5 -41.06 42.58 34.46
CA ASP A 5 -39.94 43.37 33.93
C ASP A 5 -38.73 42.58 33.37
N SER A 6 -38.18 43.13 32.26
CA SER A 6 -36.84 42.83 31.77
C SER A 6 -35.80 43.71 32.49
N PRO A 7 -34.61 43.18 32.83
CA PRO A 7 -33.56 43.98 33.46
C PRO A 7 -32.84 44.89 32.44
N PRO A 8 -32.30 46.05 32.89
CA PRO A 8 -31.69 47.04 32.04
C PRO A 8 -30.25 46.63 31.59
N LEU A 9 -29.90 47.05 30.38
CA LEU A 9 -28.57 46.89 29.76
C LEU A 9 -27.54 47.80 30.44
N PRO A 10 -26.28 47.36 30.59
CA PRO A 10 -25.22 48.18 31.16
C PRO A 10 -24.75 49.29 30.18
N PRO A 11 -24.23 50.42 30.68
CA PRO A 11 -23.90 51.57 29.87
C PRO A 11 -22.64 51.36 29.00
N SER A 12 -22.70 51.90 27.79
CA SER A 12 -21.59 51.94 26.78
C SER A 12 -20.42 52.77 27.29
N LEU A 13 -19.27 52.15 27.45
CA LEU A 13 -18.01 52.85 27.73
C LEU A 13 -17.52 53.59 26.46
N GLY A 14 -17.47 54.90 26.57
CA GLY A 14 -17.05 55.83 25.52
C GLY A 14 -15.61 55.72 25.14
N ARG A 15 -15.37 55.97 23.84
CA ARG A 15 -14.10 56.02 23.15
C ARG A 15 -13.19 57.23 23.53
N ARG A 16 -12.96 57.54 24.77
CA ARG A 16 -12.02 58.61 25.15
C ARG A 16 -11.40 58.27 26.51
N GLY A 17 -10.18 57.74 26.47
CA GLY A 17 -9.37 57.63 27.70
C GLY A 17 -8.54 56.37 27.73
N LEU A 18 -7.51 56.29 26.94
CA LEU A 18 -6.24 55.61 27.31
C LEU A 18 -5.11 56.05 26.38
N LEU A 19 -4.64 57.26 26.59
CA LEU A 19 -3.26 57.65 26.28
C LEU A 19 -2.64 58.01 27.61
N ALA A 20 -1.89 57.08 28.20
CA ALA A 20 -0.76 57.28 29.10
C ALA A 20 -0.42 55.99 29.86
N ALA A 21 0.48 55.21 29.37
CA ALA A 21 1.45 54.45 30.16
C ALA A 21 2.63 54.11 29.27
N LEU A 22 3.61 54.97 29.31
CA LEU A 22 4.95 54.75 28.78
C LEU A 22 5.69 53.72 29.65
N GLY A 23 6.47 52.89 29.00
CA GLY A 23 7.74 52.45 29.51
C GLY A 23 7.79 51.06 30.16
N ALA A 24 7.92 50.03 29.34
CA ALA A 24 8.77 48.89 29.68
C ALA A 24 9.42 48.42 28.39
N ALA A 25 10.71 48.65 28.27
CA ALA A 25 11.57 48.11 27.22
C ALA A 25 11.60 46.57 27.38
N GLY A 26 10.63 45.90 26.78
CA GLY A 26 10.68 44.47 26.57
C GLY A 26 11.58 44.19 25.37
N LEU A 27 12.76 43.67 25.61
CA LEU A 27 13.54 42.99 24.58
C LEU A 27 12.69 41.87 23.98
N SER A 28 11.96 42.16 22.92
CA SER A 28 11.34 41.17 22.08
C SER A 28 12.48 40.40 21.41
N ALA A 29 12.85 39.29 22.02
CA ALA A 29 13.67 38.30 21.36
C ALA A 29 12.86 37.85 20.16
N SER A 30 13.16 38.38 18.97
CA SER A 30 12.68 37.90 17.71
C SER A 30 13.17 36.46 17.60
N ALA A 31 12.31 35.51 18.00
CA ALA A 31 12.52 34.12 17.69
C ALA A 31 12.44 34.01 16.16
N THR A 32 13.59 34.06 15.52
CA THR A 32 13.75 33.68 14.13
C THR A 32 13.14 32.28 14.02
N PRO A 33 12.08 32.06 13.18
CA PRO A 33 11.62 30.73 12.96
C PRO A 33 12.82 29.95 12.43
N ALA A 34 13.27 28.95 13.20
CA ALA A 34 14.26 28.01 12.72
C ALA A 34 13.71 27.45 11.42
N LEU A 35 14.37 27.76 10.30
CA LEU A 35 14.07 27.16 9.01
C LEU A 35 14.21 25.66 9.22
N ALA A 36 13.08 24.98 9.36
CA ALA A 36 13.04 23.52 9.40
C ALA A 36 13.79 23.07 8.14
N GLY A 37 14.92 22.40 8.33
CA GLY A 37 15.70 21.87 7.22
C GLY A 37 14.80 21.03 6.31
N PRO A 38 15.17 20.78 5.05
CA PRO A 38 14.35 20.07 4.12
C PRO A 38 13.90 18.73 4.72
N ARG A 39 12.59 18.59 4.89
CA ARG A 39 11.98 17.39 5.48
C ARG A 39 12.28 16.21 4.57
N ARG A 40 13.08 15.28 5.02
CA ARG A 40 13.35 14.04 4.29
C ARG A 40 12.14 13.13 4.34
N LEU A 41 11.83 12.50 3.20
CA LEU A 41 10.81 11.48 3.12
C LEU A 41 11.30 10.20 3.82
N PRO A 42 10.43 9.50 4.57
CA PRO A 42 10.79 8.21 5.12
C PRO A 42 11.05 7.21 3.99
N PRO A 43 12.14 6.42 4.05
CA PRO A 43 12.36 5.36 3.08
C PRO A 43 11.22 4.36 3.08
N THR A 44 10.89 3.83 1.90
CA THR A 44 9.95 2.71 1.79
C THR A 44 10.52 1.49 2.49
N ALA A 45 9.72 0.85 3.32
CA ALA A 45 10.15 -0.30 4.09
C ALA A 45 10.49 -1.49 3.18
N GLN A 46 11.60 -2.16 3.49
CA GLN A 46 11.92 -3.46 2.92
C GLN A 46 10.92 -4.51 3.44
N ALA A 47 10.48 -5.40 2.57
CA ALA A 47 9.66 -6.54 2.94
C ALA A 47 10.18 -7.82 2.26
N ALA A 48 9.74 -8.98 2.74
CA ALA A 48 10.18 -10.25 2.20
C ALA A 48 9.89 -10.37 0.70
N GLU A 49 10.88 -10.80 -0.08
CA GLU A 49 10.73 -11.11 -1.50
C GLU A 49 9.71 -12.24 -1.73
N GLY A 50 9.65 -13.16 -0.79
CA GLY A 50 8.85 -14.37 -0.92
C GLY A 50 9.47 -15.40 -1.87
N PRO A 51 8.83 -16.57 -2.00
CA PRO A 51 9.39 -17.69 -2.78
C PRO A 51 9.10 -17.59 -4.28
N TYR A 52 8.30 -16.61 -4.74
CA TYR A 52 7.76 -16.56 -6.08
C TYR A 52 8.42 -15.51 -7.00
N TYR A 53 9.56 -14.95 -6.62
CA TYR A 53 10.32 -14.07 -7.49
C TYR A 53 11.05 -14.87 -8.56
N LEU A 54 10.98 -14.38 -9.81
CA LEU A 54 11.78 -14.86 -10.95
C LEU A 54 12.35 -13.64 -11.65
N ASP A 55 13.66 -13.58 -11.83
CA ASP A 55 14.31 -12.56 -12.65
C ASP A 55 14.21 -12.97 -14.13
N LEU A 56 13.12 -12.59 -14.75
CA LEU A 56 12.83 -12.89 -16.14
C LEU A 56 13.13 -11.71 -17.07
N ALA A 57 13.40 -10.52 -16.52
CA ALA A 57 13.63 -9.28 -17.24
C ALA A 57 12.61 -9.03 -18.37
N LEU A 58 11.32 -9.34 -18.12
CA LEU A 58 10.25 -9.19 -19.10
C LEU A 58 9.84 -7.71 -19.18
N GLU A 59 10.47 -6.96 -20.09
CA GLU A 59 10.13 -5.56 -20.31
C GLU A 59 8.76 -5.44 -20.97
N ARG A 60 7.75 -5.15 -20.16
CA ARG A 60 6.38 -4.96 -20.62
C ARG A 60 5.56 -4.16 -19.61
N ARG A 61 4.63 -3.36 -20.15
CA ARG A 61 3.67 -2.61 -19.34
C ARG A 61 2.44 -3.47 -19.00
N ASP A 62 1.84 -4.09 -20.01
CA ASP A 62 0.74 -5.04 -19.81
C ASP A 62 1.32 -6.39 -19.40
N ILE A 63 0.96 -6.79 -18.17
CA ILE A 63 1.41 -8.05 -17.59
C ILE A 63 0.28 -9.08 -17.46
N THR A 64 -0.90 -8.77 -18.00
CA THR A 64 -2.09 -9.62 -17.86
C THR A 64 -2.00 -10.92 -18.63
N GLU A 65 -1.32 -10.94 -19.78
CA GLU A 65 -1.37 -12.06 -20.75
C GLU A 65 -2.79 -12.53 -21.09
N GLY A 66 -3.73 -11.56 -21.09
CA GLY A 66 -5.13 -11.84 -21.40
C GLY A 66 -5.92 -12.51 -20.29
N LEU A 67 -5.40 -12.59 -19.07
CA LEU A 67 -6.16 -13.08 -17.93
C LEU A 67 -7.37 -12.18 -17.65
N GLU A 68 -8.51 -12.80 -17.46
CA GLU A 68 -9.71 -12.10 -17.00
C GLU A 68 -9.57 -11.72 -15.53
N GLY A 69 -10.05 -10.52 -15.18
CA GLY A 69 -10.03 -10.02 -13.82
C GLY A 69 -10.47 -8.57 -13.77
N VAL A 70 -10.56 -8.01 -12.58
CA VAL A 70 -10.85 -6.58 -12.40
C VAL A 70 -9.62 -5.78 -12.81
N PRO A 71 -9.73 -4.91 -13.85
CA PRO A 71 -8.58 -4.18 -14.35
C PRO A 71 -7.97 -3.27 -13.29
N LEU A 72 -6.65 -3.33 -13.15
CA LEU A 72 -5.86 -2.54 -12.22
C LEU A 72 -4.67 -1.93 -12.95
N GLU A 73 -4.47 -0.64 -12.80
CA GLU A 73 -3.21 -0.01 -13.15
C GLU A 73 -2.41 0.27 -11.88
N VAL A 74 -1.20 -0.26 -11.79
CA VAL A 74 -0.27 0.05 -10.69
C VAL A 74 0.68 1.13 -11.16
N ARG A 75 0.73 2.26 -10.44
CA ARG A 75 1.62 3.39 -10.71
C ARG A 75 2.58 3.60 -9.56
N PHE A 76 3.85 3.54 -9.82
CA PHE A 76 4.89 3.89 -8.87
C PHE A 76 5.61 5.17 -9.29
N THR A 77 6.02 5.95 -8.30
CA THR A 77 6.96 7.06 -8.49
C THR A 77 8.17 6.80 -7.60
N VAL A 78 9.32 6.57 -8.22
CA VAL A 78 10.57 6.27 -7.49
C VAL A 78 11.36 7.55 -7.29
N CYS A 79 11.66 7.87 -6.03
CA CYS A 79 12.42 9.06 -5.66
C CYS A 79 13.41 8.77 -4.53
N ASP A 80 14.35 9.68 -4.31
CA ASP A 80 15.22 9.62 -3.15
C ASP A 80 14.56 10.21 -1.89
N THR A 81 15.24 10.17 -0.78
CA THR A 81 14.76 10.72 0.51
C THR A 81 14.55 12.24 0.51
N ALA A 82 15.08 12.96 -0.49
CA ALA A 82 14.83 14.38 -0.70
C ALA A 82 13.65 14.65 -1.66
N GLY A 83 12.97 13.59 -2.14
CA GLY A 83 11.87 13.68 -3.09
C GLY A 83 12.32 13.89 -4.54
N ARG A 84 13.60 13.75 -4.86
CA ARG A 84 14.10 13.89 -6.23
C ARG A 84 13.81 12.62 -7.02
N PRO A 85 13.23 12.71 -8.23
CA PRO A 85 12.96 11.56 -9.06
C PRO A 85 14.22 10.76 -9.37
N LEU A 86 14.10 9.45 -9.43
CA LEU A 86 15.19 8.53 -9.79
C LEU A 86 14.87 7.85 -11.12
N PRO A 87 15.43 8.35 -12.25
CA PRO A 87 15.20 7.78 -13.56
C PRO A 87 16.04 6.54 -13.82
N LYS A 88 15.63 5.76 -14.84
CA LYS A 88 16.37 4.60 -15.37
C LYS A 88 16.62 3.48 -14.37
N LEU A 89 15.83 3.41 -13.29
CA LEU A 89 15.82 2.26 -12.41
C LEU A 89 14.87 1.20 -12.95
N ARG A 90 15.27 -0.06 -12.96
CA ARG A 90 14.37 -1.16 -13.29
C ARG A 90 13.45 -1.40 -12.10
N VAL A 91 12.17 -1.51 -12.38
CA VAL A 91 11.16 -1.91 -11.41
C VAL A 91 10.54 -3.19 -11.89
N ASP A 92 10.67 -4.25 -11.10
CA ASP A 92 9.99 -5.52 -11.33
C ASP A 92 8.74 -5.57 -10.48
N LEU A 93 7.66 -6.10 -11.06
CA LEU A 93 6.39 -6.30 -10.39
C LEU A 93 5.91 -7.72 -10.63
N TRP A 94 5.42 -8.38 -9.56
CA TRP A 94 4.78 -9.70 -9.66
C TRP A 94 3.73 -9.89 -8.58
N HIS A 95 2.70 -10.64 -8.89
CA HIS A 95 1.65 -11.01 -7.95
C HIS A 95 0.88 -12.26 -8.39
N CYS A 96 0.04 -12.77 -7.53
CA CYS A 96 -0.82 -13.92 -7.84
C CYS A 96 -2.02 -13.53 -8.71
N ASP A 97 -2.62 -14.49 -9.37
CA ASP A 97 -3.89 -14.33 -10.08
C ASP A 97 -5.08 -14.17 -9.13
N MET A 98 -6.31 -14.10 -9.67
CA MET A 98 -7.57 -13.92 -8.93
C MET A 98 -7.83 -15.05 -7.92
N GLN A 99 -7.24 -16.22 -8.13
CA GLN A 99 -7.37 -17.39 -7.29
C GLN A 99 -6.17 -17.62 -6.34
N GLY A 100 -5.24 -16.65 -6.28
CA GLY A 100 -4.08 -16.72 -5.39
C GLY A 100 -2.92 -17.56 -5.91
N ARG A 101 -2.80 -17.76 -7.24
CA ARG A 101 -1.82 -18.64 -7.87
C ARG A 101 -0.75 -17.84 -8.60
N TYR A 102 0.50 -18.24 -8.48
CA TYR A 102 1.64 -17.58 -9.14
C TYR A 102 2.05 -18.32 -10.41
N SER A 103 2.31 -17.57 -11.47
CA SER A 103 2.96 -18.07 -12.69
C SER A 103 4.40 -18.53 -12.39
N GLY A 104 4.90 -19.47 -13.19
CA GLY A 104 6.28 -19.97 -13.11
C GLY A 104 6.52 -21.04 -12.06
N PHE A 105 5.48 -21.48 -11.34
CA PHE A 105 5.62 -22.45 -10.24
C PHE A 105 4.58 -23.57 -10.33
N GLY A 106 4.98 -24.75 -9.89
CA GLY A 106 4.09 -25.87 -9.59
C GLY A 106 3.42 -25.70 -8.22
N GLU A 107 2.63 -26.70 -7.84
CA GLU A 107 1.98 -26.78 -6.53
C GLU A 107 1.17 -25.53 -6.16
N GLN A 108 0.41 -24.99 -7.11
CA GLN A 108 -0.41 -23.81 -6.89
C GLN A 108 -1.86 -24.21 -6.59
N GLY A 109 -2.60 -23.24 -5.98
CA GLY A 109 -3.99 -23.45 -5.54
C GLY A 109 -4.07 -23.96 -4.09
N ASP A 110 -5.29 -24.02 -3.56
CA ASP A 110 -5.53 -24.43 -2.16
C ASP A 110 -5.18 -25.90 -1.92
N ASP A 111 -5.34 -26.72 -2.94
CA ASP A 111 -5.03 -28.16 -2.96
C ASP A 111 -3.60 -28.46 -3.43
N ARG A 112 -2.86 -27.42 -3.88
CA ARG A 112 -1.52 -27.53 -4.45
C ARG A 112 -1.44 -28.44 -5.69
N ALA A 113 -2.56 -28.67 -6.38
CA ALA A 113 -2.63 -29.60 -7.50
C ALA A 113 -2.34 -28.94 -8.86
N GLN A 114 -2.24 -27.63 -8.93
CA GLN A 114 -2.08 -26.90 -10.20
C GLN A 114 -0.63 -26.53 -10.44
N SER A 115 -0.20 -26.62 -11.73
CA SER A 115 1.13 -26.16 -12.15
C SER A 115 1.00 -25.06 -13.18
N PHE A 116 1.76 -23.99 -12.95
CA PHE A 116 1.94 -22.87 -13.88
C PHE A 116 3.41 -22.69 -14.26
N GLU A 117 4.20 -23.77 -14.17
CA GLU A 117 5.59 -23.79 -14.62
C GLU A 117 5.67 -23.34 -16.10
N GLY A 118 6.67 -22.53 -16.43
CA GLY A 118 6.82 -21.95 -17.77
C GLY A 118 5.83 -20.84 -18.13
N LYS A 119 4.83 -20.54 -17.27
CA LYS A 119 3.95 -19.38 -17.45
C LYS A 119 4.58 -18.13 -16.84
N THR A 120 4.20 -16.95 -17.36
CA THR A 120 4.80 -15.66 -16.97
C THR A 120 3.80 -14.57 -16.65
N PHE A 121 2.51 -14.89 -16.67
CA PHE A 121 1.45 -13.93 -16.40
C PHE A 121 1.65 -13.20 -15.05
N LEU A 122 1.21 -11.95 -15.01
CA LEU A 122 1.25 -11.06 -13.84
C LEU A 122 2.68 -10.86 -13.30
N ARG A 123 3.65 -10.85 -14.24
CA ARG A 123 5.06 -10.49 -14.03
C ARG A 123 5.52 -9.53 -15.10
N GLY A 124 6.28 -8.54 -14.74
CA GLY A 124 6.87 -7.62 -15.70
C GLY A 124 7.91 -6.72 -15.10
N SER A 125 8.68 -6.12 -15.98
CA SER A 125 9.71 -5.13 -15.67
C SER A 125 9.46 -3.87 -16.47
N GLN A 126 9.76 -2.72 -15.90
CA GLN A 126 9.73 -1.41 -16.55
C GLN A 126 10.87 -0.57 -16.01
N HIS A 127 11.34 0.40 -16.79
CA HIS A 127 12.32 1.39 -16.33
C HIS A 127 11.63 2.71 -15.99
N THR A 128 12.03 3.33 -14.89
CA THR A 128 11.50 4.64 -14.48
C THR A 128 11.84 5.72 -15.51
N GLY A 129 10.85 6.56 -15.83
CA GLY A 129 11.00 7.73 -16.68
C GLY A 129 11.83 8.85 -16.03
N SER A 130 11.99 9.97 -16.73
CA SER A 130 12.71 11.15 -16.22
C SER A 130 12.10 11.74 -14.95
N ASP A 131 10.82 11.53 -14.74
CA ASP A 131 10.02 11.92 -13.57
C ASP A 131 10.00 10.85 -12.45
N GLY A 132 10.74 9.74 -12.64
CA GLY A 132 10.75 8.60 -11.73
C GLY A 132 9.52 7.71 -11.83
N ALA A 133 8.59 8.00 -12.74
CA ALA A 133 7.34 7.25 -12.86
C ALA A 133 7.54 5.94 -13.64
N VAL A 134 6.73 4.94 -13.25
CA VAL A 134 6.58 3.66 -13.94
C VAL A 134 5.17 3.14 -13.71
N SER A 135 4.60 2.43 -14.68
CA SER A 135 3.25 1.88 -14.53
C SER A 135 3.10 0.51 -15.19
N PHE A 136 2.20 -0.29 -14.61
CA PHE A 136 1.86 -1.63 -15.09
C PHE A 136 0.34 -1.74 -15.22
N ASP A 137 -0.12 -2.25 -16.36
CA ASP A 137 -1.51 -2.65 -16.57
C ASP A 137 -1.63 -4.13 -16.18
N THR A 138 -2.54 -4.41 -15.25
CA THR A 138 -2.70 -5.73 -14.64
C THR A 138 -4.14 -5.99 -14.21
N VAL A 139 -4.37 -7.03 -13.44
CA VAL A 139 -5.65 -7.31 -12.77
C VAL A 139 -5.48 -7.22 -11.25
N TYR A 140 -6.56 -6.95 -10.54
CA TYR A 140 -6.52 -6.95 -9.07
C TYR A 140 -6.10 -8.34 -8.57
N PRO A 141 -5.12 -8.47 -7.67
CA PRO A 141 -4.67 -9.77 -7.19
C PRO A 141 -5.73 -10.46 -6.32
N GLY A 142 -5.73 -11.77 -6.35
CA GLY A 142 -6.43 -12.59 -5.38
C GLY A 142 -5.71 -12.66 -4.04
N TRP A 143 -5.99 -13.70 -3.28
CA TRP A 143 -5.38 -13.96 -1.99
C TRP A 143 -5.00 -15.43 -1.85
N TYR A 144 -4.09 -15.74 -0.95
CA TYR A 144 -3.76 -17.09 -0.56
C TYR A 144 -3.59 -17.20 0.96
N ALA A 145 -3.64 -18.42 1.49
CA ALA A 145 -3.69 -18.67 2.92
C ALA A 145 -2.55 -18.02 3.71
N GLY A 146 -2.91 -17.32 4.79
CA GLY A 146 -1.96 -16.71 5.71
C GLY A 146 -1.41 -15.36 5.26
N ARG A 147 -1.86 -14.82 4.12
CA ARG A 147 -1.41 -13.54 3.61
C ARG A 147 -2.58 -12.61 3.25
N THR A 148 -2.39 -11.34 3.54
CA THR A 148 -3.27 -10.30 3.02
C THR A 148 -3.00 -10.03 1.53
N THR A 149 -3.91 -9.30 0.88
CA THR A 149 -3.81 -8.94 -0.55
C THR A 149 -2.61 -8.02 -0.80
N HIS A 150 -1.69 -8.45 -1.64
CA HIS A 150 -0.46 -7.68 -1.91
C HIS A 150 0.07 -7.90 -3.32
N ILE A 151 0.87 -6.94 -3.76
CA ILE A 151 1.64 -6.95 -5.00
C ILE A 151 3.11 -6.82 -4.61
N HIS A 152 3.95 -7.73 -5.07
CA HIS A 152 5.39 -7.64 -4.88
C HIS A 152 6.01 -6.69 -5.88
N PHE A 153 7.05 -5.99 -5.45
CA PHE A 153 7.88 -5.19 -6.34
C PHE A 153 9.33 -5.16 -5.88
N LYS A 154 10.21 -4.88 -6.85
CA LYS A 154 11.65 -4.71 -6.61
C LYS A 154 12.14 -3.53 -7.41
N VAL A 155 12.94 -2.66 -6.81
CA VAL A 155 13.65 -1.57 -7.50
C VAL A 155 15.11 -1.95 -7.61
N ILE A 156 15.63 -1.91 -8.83
CA ILE A 156 16.98 -2.40 -9.17
C ILE A 156 17.77 -1.27 -9.82
N LYS A 157 18.99 -1.05 -9.34
CA LYS A 157 19.98 -0.13 -9.90
C LYS A 157 21.18 -0.92 -10.38
N GLY A 158 21.39 -0.96 -11.70
CA GLY A 158 22.41 -1.83 -12.29
C GLY A 158 22.12 -3.31 -11.98
N ALA A 159 23.03 -3.98 -11.28
CA ALA A 159 22.87 -5.39 -10.91
C ALA A 159 22.31 -5.58 -9.47
N HIS A 160 21.98 -4.51 -8.76
CA HIS A 160 21.65 -4.59 -7.33
C HIS A 160 20.23 -4.12 -7.04
N ALA A 161 19.48 -4.91 -6.27
CA ALA A 161 18.22 -4.47 -5.72
C ALA A 161 18.47 -3.44 -4.61
N VAL A 162 17.91 -2.23 -4.76
CA VAL A 162 17.96 -1.18 -3.73
C VAL A 162 16.72 -1.17 -2.85
N LEU A 163 15.63 -1.80 -3.31
CA LEU A 163 14.40 -1.99 -2.56
C LEU A 163 13.72 -3.29 -3.01
N THR A 164 13.37 -4.15 -2.08
CA THR A 164 12.45 -5.27 -2.27
C THR A 164 11.32 -5.10 -1.28
N SER A 165 10.07 -5.09 -1.75
CA SER A 165 8.94 -4.86 -0.88
C SER A 165 7.62 -5.39 -1.44
N GLN A 166 6.54 -5.12 -0.73
CA GLN A 166 5.19 -5.50 -1.10
C GLN A 166 4.27 -4.31 -0.92
N PHE A 167 3.41 -4.06 -1.90
CA PHE A 167 2.36 -3.06 -1.85
C PHE A 167 1.08 -3.73 -1.35
N PHE A 168 0.59 -3.34 -0.20
CA PHE A 168 -0.62 -3.90 0.41
C PHE A 168 -1.85 -3.11 -0.01
N LEU A 169 -2.87 -3.83 -0.47
CA LEU A 169 -4.10 -3.26 -0.99
C LEU A 169 -5.19 -3.13 0.10
N PRO A 170 -6.18 -2.24 -0.08
CA PRO A 170 -7.22 -2.01 0.93
C PRO A 170 -8.07 -3.26 1.20
N ASP A 171 -8.23 -3.61 2.46
CA ASP A 171 -9.01 -4.78 2.87
C ASP A 171 -10.47 -4.71 2.44
N ALA A 172 -11.10 -3.53 2.53
CA ALA A 172 -12.52 -3.37 2.17
C ALA A 172 -12.77 -3.62 0.68
N LEU A 173 -11.91 -3.10 -0.21
CA LEU A 173 -12.00 -3.35 -1.64
C LEU A 173 -11.73 -4.82 -1.95
N SER A 174 -10.70 -5.40 -1.35
CA SER A 174 -10.36 -6.82 -1.50
C SER A 174 -11.55 -7.71 -1.12
N GLU A 175 -12.18 -7.44 0.02
CA GLU A 175 -13.33 -8.21 0.50
C GLU A 175 -14.53 -8.08 -0.45
N PHE A 176 -14.82 -6.87 -0.93
CA PHE A 176 -15.85 -6.65 -1.91
C PHE A 176 -15.62 -7.50 -3.17
N LEU A 177 -14.43 -7.45 -3.76
CA LEU A 177 -14.11 -8.20 -4.96
C LEU A 177 -14.20 -9.71 -4.74
N TYR A 178 -13.67 -10.21 -3.63
CA TYR A 178 -13.64 -11.64 -3.34
C TYR A 178 -15.02 -12.25 -3.05
N THR A 179 -15.95 -11.42 -2.64
CA THR A 179 -17.31 -11.87 -2.31
C THR A 179 -18.33 -11.57 -3.41
N GLN A 180 -18.10 -10.53 -4.23
CA GLN A 180 -19.10 -10.04 -5.18
C GLN A 180 -18.73 -10.26 -6.66
N VAL A 181 -17.46 -10.51 -6.98
CA VAL A 181 -16.99 -10.62 -8.37
C VAL A 181 -16.58 -12.05 -8.70
N ALA A 182 -17.28 -12.67 -9.65
CA ALA A 182 -17.16 -14.09 -9.96
C ALA A 182 -15.74 -14.65 -10.13
N PRO A 183 -14.80 -14.01 -10.88
CA PRO A 183 -13.44 -14.54 -11.02
C PRO A 183 -12.66 -14.67 -9.70
N TYR A 184 -13.07 -13.93 -8.65
CA TYR A 184 -12.41 -13.91 -7.33
C TYR A 184 -13.12 -14.78 -6.30
N GLN A 185 -14.38 -15.15 -6.56
CA GLN A 185 -15.15 -15.93 -5.60
C GLN A 185 -14.57 -17.33 -5.42
N ARG A 186 -14.47 -17.74 -4.15
CA ARG A 186 -13.97 -19.05 -3.75
C ARG A 186 -14.84 -19.59 -2.61
N ALA A 187 -14.95 -20.92 -2.51
CA ALA A 187 -15.64 -21.56 -1.40
C ALA A 187 -14.96 -21.24 -0.04
N ARG A 188 -13.63 -21.07 -0.06
CA ARG A 188 -12.87 -20.68 1.11
C ARG A 188 -12.90 -19.16 1.30
N LEU A 189 -13.13 -18.70 2.52
CA LEU A 189 -13.04 -17.28 2.87
C LEU A 189 -11.59 -16.88 3.15
N ARG A 190 -11.27 -15.62 2.83
CA ARG A 190 -9.98 -15.00 3.17
C ARG A 190 -9.75 -15.05 4.67
N ASP A 191 -8.55 -15.42 5.07
CA ASP A 191 -8.19 -15.65 6.48
C ASP A 191 -7.30 -14.57 7.08
N THR A 192 -6.76 -13.64 6.26
CA THR A 192 -5.78 -12.66 6.73
C THR A 192 -6.08 -11.26 6.19
N LEU A 193 -6.12 -10.27 7.09
CA LEU A 193 -6.25 -8.85 6.81
C LEU A 193 -4.88 -8.14 6.96
N ASN A 194 -4.76 -6.91 6.46
CA ASN A 194 -3.57 -6.07 6.65
C ASN A 194 -3.20 -5.94 8.14
N SER A 195 -4.18 -5.87 9.02
CA SER A 195 -4.00 -5.77 10.47
C SER A 195 -3.57 -7.08 11.16
N ALA A 196 -3.49 -8.19 10.43
CA ALA A 196 -3.12 -9.51 10.94
C ALA A 196 -1.96 -10.15 10.18
N ASP A 197 -1.53 -9.57 9.05
CA ASP A 197 -0.38 -10.03 8.28
C ASP A 197 0.92 -9.50 8.90
N GLY A 198 1.77 -10.41 9.38
CA GLY A 198 3.02 -10.04 10.04
C GLY A 198 4.00 -9.26 9.15
N ILE A 199 3.96 -9.46 7.82
CA ILE A 199 4.79 -8.73 6.88
C ILE A 199 4.25 -7.31 6.70
N ALA A 200 2.92 -7.16 6.52
CA ALA A 200 2.28 -5.85 6.40
C ALA A 200 2.47 -5.00 7.66
N LEU A 201 2.28 -5.58 8.83
CA LEU A 201 2.48 -4.92 10.12
C LEU A 201 3.92 -4.45 10.30
N LYS A 202 4.91 -5.27 9.95
CA LYS A 202 6.33 -4.92 10.05
C LYS A 202 6.72 -3.83 9.06
N ALA A 203 6.20 -3.86 7.84
CA ALA A 203 6.49 -2.88 6.80
C ALA A 203 5.82 -1.52 7.07
N GLY A 204 4.67 -1.51 7.73
CA GLY A 204 4.01 -0.29 8.19
C GLY A 204 3.42 0.57 7.06
N ALA A 205 3.30 1.88 7.31
CA ALA A 205 2.53 2.78 6.46
C ALA A 205 3.20 3.10 5.10
N THR A 206 4.52 2.93 4.97
CA THR A 206 5.24 3.32 3.74
C THR A 206 4.96 2.41 2.54
N VAL A 207 4.25 1.31 2.75
CA VAL A 207 3.85 0.32 1.72
C VAL A 207 2.34 0.24 1.52
N LEU A 208 1.60 1.15 2.15
CA LEU A 208 0.17 1.34 1.98
C LEU A 208 -0.04 2.51 1.01
N GLY A 209 -0.40 2.21 -0.22
CA GLY A 209 -0.67 3.24 -1.21
C GLY A 209 -2.15 3.61 -1.29
N ALA A 210 -2.48 4.52 -2.19
CA ALA A 210 -3.84 4.91 -2.49
C ALA A 210 -4.39 4.04 -3.64
N VAL A 211 -5.65 3.63 -3.50
CA VAL A 211 -6.40 3.01 -4.59
C VAL A 211 -7.61 3.88 -4.86
N ARG A 212 -7.81 4.24 -6.13
CA ARG A 212 -8.98 4.97 -6.59
C ARG A 212 -9.65 4.24 -7.75
N GLU A 213 -10.94 4.43 -7.87
CA GLU A 213 -11.70 3.97 -9.01
C GLU A 213 -11.59 4.98 -10.16
N GLU A 214 -11.38 4.47 -11.37
CA GLU A 214 -11.55 5.16 -12.62
C GLU A 214 -12.65 4.46 -13.43
N ARG A 215 -13.09 5.06 -14.53
CA ARG A 215 -14.28 4.60 -15.27
C ARG A 215 -14.29 3.11 -15.63
N GLN A 216 -13.14 2.50 -15.89
CA GLN A 216 -13.03 1.12 -16.37
C GLN A 216 -11.98 0.30 -15.63
N ARG A 217 -11.36 0.85 -14.59
CA ARG A 217 -10.29 0.20 -13.83
C ARG A 217 -10.12 0.82 -12.46
N TYR A 218 -9.41 0.13 -11.60
CA TYR A 218 -8.80 0.74 -10.42
C TYR A 218 -7.40 1.23 -10.75
N VAL A 219 -6.97 2.27 -10.05
CA VAL A 219 -5.58 2.78 -10.11
C VAL A 219 -5.00 2.74 -8.71
N ALA A 220 -3.96 1.95 -8.54
CA ALA A 220 -3.21 1.85 -7.30
C ALA A 220 -1.90 2.64 -7.43
N THR A 221 -1.64 3.55 -6.50
CA THR A 221 -0.48 4.44 -6.53
C THR A 221 0.35 4.32 -5.26
N LEU A 222 1.67 4.30 -5.39
CA LEU A 222 2.61 4.30 -4.27
C LEU A 222 3.88 5.08 -4.65
N ALA A 223 4.33 5.96 -3.75
CA ALA A 223 5.65 6.57 -3.85
C ALA A 223 6.69 5.62 -3.25
N LEU A 224 7.70 5.26 -4.02
CA LEU A 224 8.81 4.42 -3.59
C LEU A 224 10.01 5.31 -3.27
N VAL A 225 10.25 5.53 -1.99
CA VAL A 225 11.37 6.34 -1.50
C VAL A 225 12.54 5.39 -1.24
N VAL A 226 13.61 5.54 -2.01
CA VAL A 226 14.79 4.67 -1.93
C VAL A 226 16.05 5.48 -1.64
N ASP A 227 17.00 4.83 -1.01
CA ASP A 227 18.38 5.33 -0.99
C ASP A 227 19.13 4.66 -2.15
N PRO A 228 19.51 5.38 -3.21
CA PRO A 228 20.19 4.81 -4.36
C PRO A 228 21.61 4.32 -4.04
N ALA A 229 22.12 4.60 -2.85
CA ALA A 229 23.39 4.08 -2.32
C ALA A 229 23.20 2.91 -1.34
N ALA A 230 21.93 2.50 -1.09
CA ALA A 230 21.67 1.37 -0.21
C ALA A 230 22.35 0.10 -0.71
N LEU A 231 22.94 -0.63 0.24
CA LEU A 231 23.48 -1.96 -0.03
C LEU A 231 22.31 -2.95 -0.22
N PRO A 232 22.47 -3.96 -1.12
CA PRO A 232 21.45 -4.98 -1.29
C PRO A 232 21.21 -5.68 0.03
N VAL A 233 19.95 -5.76 0.46
CA VAL A 233 19.55 -6.64 1.54
C VAL A 233 19.36 -8.02 0.94
N SER A 234 20.12 -9.00 1.40
CA SER A 234 19.96 -10.39 0.98
C SER A 234 18.69 -10.96 1.63
N ASP A 235 17.57 -10.81 0.94
CA ASP A 235 16.25 -11.30 1.39
C ASP A 235 15.94 -12.72 0.91
N ARG A 236 16.94 -13.45 0.44
CA ARG A 236 16.72 -14.83 0.02
C ARG A 236 16.30 -15.64 1.25
N PRO A 237 15.06 -16.19 1.26
CA PRO A 237 14.67 -17.08 2.34
C PRO A 237 15.64 -18.26 2.39
N PRO A 238 15.89 -18.86 3.56
CA PRO A 238 16.62 -20.10 3.65
C PRO A 238 16.03 -21.13 2.68
N LEU A 239 16.88 -21.85 1.98
CA LEU A 239 16.46 -22.92 1.06
C LEU A 239 15.49 -23.90 1.74
N PRO A 240 14.64 -24.62 0.97
CA PRO A 240 13.64 -25.54 1.53
C PRO A 240 14.24 -26.54 2.50
N GLY A 241 13.74 -26.55 3.73
CA GLY A 241 14.26 -27.32 4.89
C GLY A 241 14.42 -26.44 6.13
N GLY A 242 14.42 -25.13 5.98
CA GLY A 242 14.40 -24.18 7.09
C GLY A 242 12.96 -23.86 7.54
N ALA A 243 12.85 -23.34 8.75
CA ALA A 243 11.60 -23.05 9.46
C ALA A 243 10.50 -22.40 8.57
N PRO A 244 9.22 -22.64 8.88
CA PRO A 244 8.10 -22.04 8.17
C PRO A 244 8.26 -20.53 8.06
N LEU A 245 7.92 -19.96 6.90
CA LEU A 245 7.91 -18.51 6.68
C LEU A 245 7.15 -17.81 7.81
N PRO A 246 7.64 -16.66 8.33
CA PRO A 246 6.89 -15.85 9.27
C PRO A 246 5.54 -15.47 8.65
N GLY A 247 4.46 -15.96 9.22
CA GLY A 247 3.10 -15.87 8.68
C GLY A 247 2.36 -17.20 8.70
N ALA A 248 3.06 -18.34 8.67
CA ALA A 248 2.42 -19.67 8.79
C ALA A 248 1.83 -19.93 10.19
N GLY A 249 2.10 -19.06 11.16
CA GLY A 249 1.62 -19.16 12.55
C GLY A 249 0.86 -17.94 13.05
N ALA A 250 0.57 -16.94 12.21
CA ALA A 250 -0.29 -15.83 12.62
C ALA A 250 -1.67 -16.39 13.03
N PRO A 251 -2.31 -15.86 14.09
CA PRO A 251 -3.63 -16.30 14.50
C PRO A 251 -4.58 -16.13 13.32
N ARG A 252 -5.05 -17.25 12.79
CA ARG A 252 -6.00 -17.26 11.70
C ARG A 252 -7.31 -16.69 12.23
N LEU A 253 -7.82 -15.62 11.60
CA LEU A 253 -9.13 -15.06 11.89
C LEU A 253 -10.26 -16.05 11.51
N ARG A 254 -10.11 -17.31 11.90
CA ARG A 254 -11.12 -18.37 11.77
C ARG A 254 -12.17 -18.31 12.85
N THR A 255 -12.14 -17.28 13.71
CA THR A 255 -13.20 -17.08 14.68
C THR A 255 -14.44 -16.52 14.00
N PRO A 256 -15.65 -16.86 14.49
CA PRO A 256 -16.91 -16.23 14.03
C PRO A 256 -16.84 -14.69 14.05
N GLU A 257 -16.09 -14.12 14.98
CA GLU A 257 -15.86 -12.67 15.13
C GLU A 257 -15.00 -12.10 13.99
N GLY A 258 -13.96 -12.80 13.54
CA GLY A 258 -13.15 -12.39 12.40
C GLY A 258 -13.94 -12.38 11.10
N ALA A 259 -14.76 -13.39 10.87
CA ALA A 259 -15.66 -13.45 9.73
C ALA A 259 -16.74 -12.35 9.78
N ALA A 260 -17.28 -12.06 10.96
CA ALA A 260 -18.24 -10.98 11.16
C ALA A 260 -17.60 -9.60 10.90
N ARG A 261 -16.38 -9.39 11.37
CA ARG A 261 -15.62 -8.15 11.12
C ARG A 261 -15.33 -7.93 9.64
N MET A 262 -14.97 -8.97 8.90
CA MET A 262 -14.77 -8.89 7.45
C MET A 262 -16.08 -8.55 6.72
N ARG A 263 -17.19 -9.18 7.08
CA ARG A 263 -18.52 -8.86 6.50
C ARG A 263 -18.96 -7.43 6.79
N ALA A 264 -18.63 -6.87 7.94
CA ALA A 264 -18.95 -5.50 8.29
C ALA A 264 -18.21 -4.45 7.43
N MET A 265 -17.14 -4.83 6.71
CA MET A 265 -16.42 -3.96 5.77
C MET A 265 -17.10 -3.85 4.40
N VAL A 266 -18.06 -4.71 4.12
CA VAL A 266 -18.82 -4.72 2.87
C VAL A 266 -20.23 -4.20 3.16
N PRO A 267 -20.66 -3.07 2.56
CA PRO A 267 -22.02 -2.59 2.75
C PRO A 267 -23.02 -3.64 2.25
N PRO A 268 -24.17 -3.81 2.93
CA PRO A 268 -25.20 -4.71 2.46
C PRO A 268 -25.66 -4.30 1.06
N ARG A 269 -25.93 -5.29 0.22
CA ARG A 269 -26.47 -5.06 -1.11
C ARG A 269 -27.81 -4.34 -0.94
N ALA A 270 -27.98 -3.19 -1.61
CA ALA A 270 -29.29 -2.59 -1.73
C ALA A 270 -30.20 -3.60 -2.46
N GLU A 271 -31.22 -4.08 -1.78
CA GLU A 271 -32.27 -4.88 -2.41
C GLU A 271 -33.01 -3.96 -3.36
N GLY A 272 -32.83 -4.18 -4.66
CA GLY A 272 -33.55 -3.50 -5.75
C GLY A 272 -34.83 -4.21 -6.09
#